data_5e3008fc4aedf16eb34f2645a59fbf70
#
_entry.id   5e3008fc4aedf16eb34f2645a59fbf70
#
_cell.length_a   1.000
_cell.length_b   1.000
_cell.length_c   1.000
_cell.angle_alpha   90.00
_cell.angle_beta   90.00
_cell.angle_gamma   90.00
#
_symmetry.space_group_name_H-M   'P 1'
#
loop_
_entity.id
_entity.type
_entity.pdbx_description
1 polymer ?
#
loop_
_entity_poly.entity_id
_entity_poly.type
_entity_poly.pdbx_seq_one_letter_code
_entity_poly.pdbx_strand_id
1 'polypeptide(L)'
;MKCIVLCLAIFGCLLTGANARDLGQWEAVDPEIKQWYQALMQPDVPTASCCGEADAYWADEVHVRNGKTYVTITDDRADEPRGRPHVAIGTEIEVPNNKLKWDKSNPTGHGIVFLSRGGYVFCFVQPGGV
;
A
#
# COMPACT_ATOMS: atom_id res chain seq x y z
N MET A 1 -15.50 -63.37 -8.12
CA MET A 1 -15.28 -62.36 -7.08
C MET A 1 -14.51 -61.22 -7.69
N LYS A 2 -15.15 -60.11 -7.89
CA LYS A 2 -14.53 -58.92 -8.45
C LYS A 2 -14.25 -57.95 -7.32
N CYS A 3 -12.98 -57.69 -7.03
CA CYS A 3 -12.56 -56.64 -6.12
C CYS A 3 -12.69 -55.27 -6.83
N ILE A 4 -13.66 -54.50 -6.39
CA ILE A 4 -13.79 -53.10 -6.82
C ILE A 4 -12.90 -52.28 -5.89
N VAL A 5 -11.79 -51.82 -6.43
CA VAL A 5 -10.93 -50.84 -5.76
C VAL A 5 -11.55 -49.45 -5.98
N LEU A 6 -12.14 -48.92 -4.94
CA LEU A 6 -12.69 -47.59 -4.94
C LEU A 6 -11.53 -46.59 -4.69
N CYS A 7 -11.02 -45.99 -5.75
CA CYS A 7 -10.07 -44.85 -5.64
C CYS A 7 -10.85 -43.63 -5.17
N LEU A 8 -10.78 -43.34 -3.90
CA LEU A 8 -11.16 -42.01 -3.37
C LEU A 8 -10.06 -41.03 -3.77
N ALA A 9 -10.32 -40.28 -4.84
CA ALA A 9 -9.54 -39.08 -5.15
C ALA A 9 -9.90 -37.97 -4.14
N ILE A 10 -9.04 -37.78 -3.15
CA ILE A 10 -9.13 -36.64 -2.25
C ILE A 10 -8.66 -35.45 -3.06
N PHE A 11 -9.61 -34.66 -3.55
CA PHE A 11 -9.37 -33.39 -4.14
C PHE A 11 -9.03 -32.41 -3.01
N GLY A 12 -7.75 -32.33 -2.68
CA GLY A 12 -7.24 -31.31 -1.76
C GLY A 12 -7.39 -29.95 -2.40
N CYS A 13 -8.41 -29.22 -1.97
CA CYS A 13 -8.55 -27.80 -2.29
C CYS A 13 -7.40 -27.06 -1.61
N LEU A 14 -6.33 -26.81 -2.35
CA LEU A 14 -5.30 -25.87 -1.94
C LEU A 14 -5.93 -24.48 -2.03
N LEU A 15 -6.45 -24.03 -0.89
CA LEU A 15 -6.74 -22.62 -0.68
C LEU A 15 -5.39 -21.91 -0.63
N THR A 16 -4.86 -21.55 -1.78
CA THR A 16 -3.80 -20.56 -1.85
C THR A 16 -4.44 -19.25 -1.44
N GLY A 17 -4.34 -18.93 -0.16
CA GLY A 17 -4.66 -17.60 0.32
C GLY A 17 -3.80 -16.62 -0.47
N ALA A 18 -4.44 -15.74 -1.22
CA ALA A 18 -3.76 -14.61 -1.83
C ALA A 18 -3.31 -13.68 -0.70
N ASN A 19 -2.15 -13.96 -0.13
CA ASN A 19 -1.47 -13.02 0.75
C ASN A 19 -0.96 -11.89 -0.13
N ALA A 20 -1.65 -10.76 -0.09
CA ALA A 20 -1.17 -9.55 -0.71
C ALA A 20 0.24 -9.27 -0.19
N ARG A 21 1.22 -9.49 -1.04
CA ARG A 21 2.60 -9.03 -1.01
C ARG A 21 3.30 -8.81 0.34
N ASP A 22 3.11 -9.68 1.32
CA ASP A 22 3.99 -9.69 2.48
C ASP A 22 5.22 -10.57 2.16
N LEU A 23 6.24 -9.97 1.59
CA LEU A 23 7.49 -10.62 1.22
C LEU A 23 8.57 -10.46 2.33
N GLY A 24 8.17 -10.34 3.58
CA GLY A 24 9.08 -10.06 4.69
C GLY A 24 9.50 -8.59 4.80
N GLN A 25 8.96 -7.73 3.98
CA GLN A 25 9.26 -6.28 3.97
C GLN A 25 8.88 -5.57 5.27
N TRP A 26 8.05 -6.19 6.08
CA TRP A 26 7.55 -5.66 7.35
C TRP A 26 8.30 -6.18 8.57
N GLU A 27 9.27 -7.07 8.43
CA GLU A 27 9.96 -7.69 9.56
C GLU A 27 10.68 -6.68 10.47
N ALA A 28 11.19 -5.60 9.88
CA ALA A 28 11.89 -4.54 10.60
C ALA A 28 10.99 -3.35 10.98
N VAL A 29 9.67 -3.44 10.76
CA VAL A 29 8.73 -2.35 11.01
C VAL A 29 8.04 -2.55 12.34
N ASP A 30 7.88 -1.45 13.10
CA ASP A 30 7.10 -1.43 14.32
C ASP A 30 5.71 -2.02 14.11
N PRO A 31 5.23 -2.93 14.99
CA PRO A 31 3.93 -3.55 14.87
C PRO A 31 2.76 -2.55 14.80
N GLU A 32 2.83 -1.42 15.51
CA GLU A 32 1.80 -0.38 15.44
C GLU A 32 1.74 0.27 14.06
N ILE A 33 2.90 0.55 13.48
CA ILE A 33 3.00 1.10 12.13
C ILE A 33 2.44 0.10 11.12
N LYS A 34 2.79 -1.17 11.24
CA LYS A 34 2.26 -2.23 10.39
C LYS A 34 0.75 -2.33 10.46
N GLN A 35 0.17 -2.32 11.66
CA GLN A 35 -1.28 -2.37 11.87
C GLN A 35 -1.96 -1.14 11.28
N TRP A 36 -1.37 0.03 11.46
CA TRP A 36 -1.90 1.25 10.89
C TRP A 36 -1.97 1.19 9.37
N TYR A 37 -0.90 0.74 8.70
CA TYR A 37 -0.89 0.52 7.25
C TYR A 37 -1.99 -0.44 6.79
N GLN A 38 -2.14 -1.55 7.50
CA GLN A 38 -3.13 -2.58 7.17
C GLN A 38 -4.58 -2.08 7.33
N ALA A 39 -4.80 -1.13 8.22
CA ALA A 39 -6.12 -0.55 8.49
C ALA A 39 -6.49 0.61 7.57
N LEU A 40 -5.54 1.12 6.76
CA LEU A 40 -5.80 2.25 5.87
C LEU A 40 -6.72 1.85 4.71
N MET A 41 -7.87 2.50 4.65
CA MET A 41 -8.83 2.33 3.56
C MET A 41 -8.84 3.56 2.65
N GLN A 42 -9.12 3.34 1.37
CA GLN A 42 -9.24 4.41 0.39
C GLN A 42 -10.39 5.35 0.76
N PRO A 43 -10.20 6.67 0.68
CA PRO A 43 -11.23 7.62 1.10
C PRO A 43 -12.48 7.60 0.21
N ASP A 44 -12.33 7.28 -1.06
CA ASP A 44 -13.43 7.19 -2.03
C ASP A 44 -13.99 5.77 -2.19
N VAL A 45 -13.27 4.75 -1.74
CA VAL A 45 -13.70 3.34 -1.74
C VAL A 45 -13.41 2.73 -0.37
N PRO A 46 -14.26 2.96 0.65
CA PRO A 46 -13.98 2.60 2.04
C PRO A 46 -13.78 1.09 2.30
N THR A 47 -14.16 0.24 1.36
CA THR A 47 -13.97 -1.21 1.42
C THR A 47 -12.65 -1.68 0.79
N ALA A 48 -11.91 -0.78 0.15
CA ALA A 48 -10.64 -1.07 -0.50
C ALA A 48 -9.46 -0.51 0.30
N SER A 49 -8.42 -1.30 0.48
CA SER A 49 -7.20 -0.89 1.18
C SER A 49 -6.38 0.09 0.35
N CYS A 50 -5.76 1.07 1.03
CA CYS A 50 -4.70 1.88 0.42
C CYS A 50 -3.48 1.03 0.06
N CYS A 51 -3.13 0.07 0.92
CA CYS A 51 -1.94 -0.78 0.75
C CYS A 51 -2.12 -1.88 -0.28
N GLY A 52 -3.30 -2.41 -0.51
CA GLY A 52 -3.66 -3.54 -1.37
C GLY A 52 -2.57 -3.97 -2.36
N GLU A 53 -2.66 -3.52 -3.60
CA GLU A 53 -1.67 -3.73 -4.65
C GLU A 53 -0.69 -2.55 -4.82
N ALA A 54 -0.74 -1.58 -3.90
CA ALA A 54 0.07 -0.38 -3.96
C ALA A 54 1.39 -0.54 -3.19
N ASP A 55 2.38 0.22 -3.65
CA ASP A 55 3.62 0.45 -2.93
C ASP A 55 3.57 1.83 -2.25
N ALA A 56 4.14 1.95 -1.05
CA ALA A 56 4.14 3.16 -0.26
C ALA A 56 5.46 3.93 -0.43
N TYR A 57 5.34 5.24 -0.66
CA TYR A 57 6.48 6.14 -0.78
C TYR A 57 6.29 7.35 0.12
N TRP A 58 7.36 7.78 0.79
CA TRP A 58 7.33 9.04 1.51
C TRP A 58 7.23 10.21 0.55
N ALA A 59 6.31 11.11 0.83
CA ALA A 59 6.07 12.32 0.05
C ALA A 59 5.68 13.45 1.02
N ASP A 60 6.69 14.13 1.55
CA ASP A 60 6.50 15.07 2.65
C ASP A 60 6.14 16.48 2.21
N GLU A 61 6.34 16.80 0.92
CA GLU A 61 6.01 18.09 0.38
C GLU A 61 4.68 18.06 -0.36
N VAL A 62 3.80 18.98 0.01
CA VAL A 62 2.46 19.10 -0.59
C VAL A 62 2.31 20.50 -1.19
N HIS A 63 1.90 20.55 -2.45
CA HIS A 63 1.64 21.78 -3.17
C HIS A 63 0.25 21.78 -3.78
N VAL A 64 -0.44 22.91 -3.68
CA VAL A 64 -1.75 23.09 -4.34
C VAL A 64 -1.60 24.15 -5.42
N ARG A 65 -1.92 23.76 -6.66
CA ARG A 65 -1.91 24.66 -7.83
C ARG A 65 -3.19 24.46 -8.62
N ASN A 66 -3.89 25.55 -8.90
CA ASN A 66 -5.13 25.53 -9.70
C ASN A 66 -6.17 24.52 -9.19
N GLY A 67 -6.32 24.39 -7.87
CA GLY A 67 -7.25 23.45 -7.24
C GLY A 67 -6.82 21.98 -7.28
N LYS A 68 -5.61 21.69 -7.75
CA LYS A 68 -5.03 20.35 -7.80
C LYS A 68 -3.94 20.21 -6.76
N THR A 69 -3.89 19.05 -6.13
CA THR A 69 -2.87 18.72 -5.13
C THR A 69 -1.75 17.91 -5.76
N TYR A 70 -0.53 18.31 -5.49
CA TYR A 70 0.69 17.63 -5.91
C TYR A 70 1.52 17.30 -4.69
N VAL A 71 2.11 16.11 -4.69
CA VAL A 71 3.05 15.69 -3.64
C VAL A 71 4.40 15.38 -4.26
N THR A 72 5.46 15.68 -3.52
CA THR A 72 6.82 15.45 -3.98
C THR A 72 7.43 14.29 -3.21
N ILE A 73 7.97 13.32 -3.94
CA ILE A 73 8.67 12.17 -3.36
C ILE A 73 9.91 12.64 -2.61
N THR A 74 10.00 12.25 -1.35
CA THR A 74 11.13 12.54 -0.45
C THR A 74 11.77 11.26 0.08
N ASP A 75 11.35 10.11 -0.40
CA ASP A 75 11.72 8.79 0.09
C ASP A 75 13.13 8.40 -0.38
N ASP A 76 14.07 8.39 0.53
CA ASP A 76 15.46 7.99 0.31
C ASP A 76 15.76 6.52 0.66
N ARG A 77 14.72 5.79 1.08
CA ARG A 77 14.88 4.36 1.44
C ARG A 77 15.11 3.52 0.20
N ALA A 78 15.89 2.45 0.36
CA ALA A 78 16.12 1.48 -0.70
C ALA A 78 14.81 0.80 -1.15
N ASP A 79 14.70 0.54 -2.45
CA ASP A 79 13.52 -0.14 -3.01
C ASP A 79 13.52 -1.64 -2.69
N GLU A 80 14.70 -2.22 -2.51
CA GLU A 80 14.86 -3.59 -2.04
C GLU A 80 15.14 -3.61 -0.51
N PRO A 81 14.65 -4.59 0.21
CA PRO A 81 13.90 -5.77 -0.22
C PRO A 81 12.39 -5.54 -0.43
N ARG A 82 11.91 -4.30 -0.42
CA ARG A 82 10.49 -3.97 -0.59
C ARG A 82 9.91 -4.42 -1.93
N GLY A 83 10.75 -4.60 -2.94
CA GLY A 83 10.34 -5.02 -4.27
C GLY A 83 9.46 -4.00 -4.99
N ARG A 84 9.58 -2.72 -4.64
CA ARG A 84 8.80 -1.64 -5.23
C ARG A 84 9.53 -1.03 -6.43
N PRO A 85 8.80 -0.50 -7.42
CA PRO A 85 9.41 0.28 -8.49
C PRO A 85 10.15 1.49 -7.92
N HIS A 86 11.26 1.87 -8.56
CA HIS A 86 11.97 3.08 -8.20
C HIS A 86 11.19 4.33 -8.60
N VAL A 87 11.02 5.24 -7.64
CA VAL A 87 10.50 6.59 -7.89
C VAL A 87 11.52 7.58 -7.32
N ALA A 88 12.10 8.39 -8.20
CA ALA A 88 13.17 9.30 -7.82
C ALA A 88 12.68 10.38 -6.83
N ILE A 89 13.55 10.73 -5.89
CA ILE A 89 13.34 11.91 -5.02
C ILE A 89 13.16 13.15 -5.90
N GLY A 90 12.19 13.99 -5.54
CA GLY A 90 11.84 15.18 -6.30
C GLY A 90 10.77 14.94 -7.37
N THR A 91 10.37 13.68 -7.60
CA THR A 91 9.26 13.39 -8.50
C THR A 91 7.96 13.96 -7.92
N GLU A 92 7.26 14.74 -8.73
CA GLU A 92 5.98 15.32 -8.37
C GLU A 92 4.84 14.45 -8.89
N ILE A 93 3.88 14.17 -8.02
CA ILE A 93 2.73 13.32 -8.32
C ILE A 93 1.46 14.09 -8.06
N GLU A 94 0.57 14.16 -9.06
CA GLU A 94 -0.76 14.70 -8.87
C GLU A 94 -1.63 13.70 -8.10
N VAL A 95 -2.18 14.15 -6.99
CA VAL A 95 -3.10 13.36 -6.18
C VAL A 95 -4.52 13.83 -6.45
N PRO A 96 -5.40 12.97 -7.01
CA PRO A 96 -6.81 13.30 -7.14
C PRO A 96 -7.43 13.69 -5.79
N ASN A 97 -8.30 14.68 -5.78
CA ASN A 97 -8.87 15.20 -4.53
C ASN A 97 -9.61 14.11 -3.73
N ASN A 98 -10.23 13.15 -4.41
CA ASN A 98 -10.90 12.02 -3.76
C ASN A 98 -9.95 10.95 -3.19
N LYS A 99 -8.65 11.09 -3.39
CA LYS A 99 -7.61 10.20 -2.85
C LYS A 99 -6.84 10.83 -1.67
N LEU A 100 -7.17 12.04 -1.30
CA LEU A 100 -6.61 12.72 -0.13
C LEU A 100 -7.24 12.17 1.14
N LYS A 101 -6.41 11.67 2.04
CA LYS A 101 -6.85 11.11 3.32
C LYS A 101 -6.25 11.89 4.48
N TRP A 102 -7.13 12.51 5.26
CA TRP A 102 -6.75 13.20 6.48
C TRP A 102 -6.76 12.19 7.64
N ASP A 103 -5.60 11.72 8.03
CA ASP A 103 -5.43 10.83 9.16
C ASP A 103 -4.49 11.45 10.19
N LYS A 104 -5.06 11.99 11.26
CA LYS A 104 -4.29 12.58 12.36
C LYS A 104 -3.48 11.56 13.15
N SER A 105 -3.82 10.28 13.03
CA SER A 105 -3.15 9.19 13.72
C SER A 105 -1.97 8.61 12.97
N ASN A 106 -1.58 9.18 11.82
CA ASN A 106 -0.42 8.72 11.06
C ASN A 106 0.84 8.66 11.95
N PRO A 107 1.34 7.47 12.30
CA PRO A 107 2.43 7.32 13.26
C PRO A 107 3.81 7.44 12.63
N THR A 108 3.87 7.58 11.30
CA THR A 108 5.14 7.50 10.56
C THR A 108 5.95 8.80 10.57
N GLY A 109 5.30 9.92 10.84
CA GLY A 109 5.91 11.24 10.71
C GLY A 109 6.10 11.73 9.26
N HIS A 110 5.64 10.95 8.28
CA HIS A 110 5.79 11.25 6.86
C HIS A 110 4.44 11.33 6.16
N GLY A 111 4.36 12.16 5.13
CA GLY A 111 3.32 12.03 4.11
C GLY A 111 3.59 10.75 3.31
N ILE A 112 2.54 10.01 2.98
CA ILE A 112 2.69 8.73 2.29
C ILE A 112 1.75 8.69 1.10
N VAL A 113 2.32 8.49 -0.09
CA VAL A 113 1.57 8.21 -1.31
C VAL A 113 1.63 6.73 -1.63
N PHE A 114 0.49 6.15 -1.92
CA PHE A 114 0.33 4.75 -2.31
C PHE A 114 0.12 4.67 -3.80
N LEU A 115 1.07 4.07 -4.51
CA LEU A 115 1.09 3.99 -5.96
C LEU A 115 1.00 2.54 -6.45
N SER A 116 0.19 2.32 -7.48
CA SER A 116 0.31 1.11 -8.28
C SER A 116 1.61 1.09 -9.06
N ARG A 117 1.99 -0.06 -9.61
CA ARG A 117 3.16 -0.16 -10.50
C ARG A 117 3.06 0.74 -11.73
N GLY A 118 1.84 1.05 -12.18
CA GLY A 118 1.59 1.96 -13.29
C GLY A 118 1.50 3.43 -12.90
N GLY A 119 1.69 3.77 -11.62
CA GLY A 119 1.64 5.15 -11.14
C GLY A 119 0.25 5.66 -10.76
N TYR A 120 -0.75 4.77 -10.68
CA TYR A 120 -2.07 5.15 -10.18
C TYR A 120 -2.03 5.41 -8.68
N VAL A 121 -2.63 6.50 -8.22
CA VAL A 121 -2.71 6.87 -6.81
C VAL A 121 -3.92 6.20 -6.15
N PHE A 122 -3.68 5.33 -5.19
CA PHE A 122 -4.74 4.74 -4.37
C PHE A 122 -5.13 5.64 -3.20
N CYS A 123 -4.15 6.22 -2.54
CA CYS A 123 -4.32 7.14 -1.41
C CYS A 123 -3.12 8.06 -1.29
N PHE A 124 -3.34 9.22 -0.71
CA PHE A 124 -2.29 10.02 -0.09
C PHE A 124 -2.70 10.33 1.35
N VAL A 125 -1.88 9.90 2.29
CA VAL A 125 -2.06 10.21 3.71
C VAL A 125 -1.09 11.31 4.08
N GLN A 126 -1.60 12.39 4.62
CA GLN A 126 -0.79 13.54 5.02
C GLN A 126 0.09 13.20 6.21
N PRO A 127 1.21 13.93 6.39
CA PRO A 127 2.02 13.79 7.60
C PRO A 127 1.13 13.93 8.82
N GLY A 128 1.34 13.08 9.82
CA GLY A 128 0.60 13.13 11.07
C GLY A 128 0.65 14.54 11.65
N GLY A 129 -0.51 15.13 11.92
CA GLY A 129 -0.61 16.47 12.47
C GLY A 129 -0.11 16.50 13.91
N VAL A 130 0.62 17.52 14.21
CA VAL A 130 0.90 17.93 15.57
C VAL A 130 -0.27 18.77 16.07
#